data_16fe3097ae83859896031551cd626d8e
#
_entry.id   16fe3097ae83859896031551cd626d8e
#
_cell.length_a   1.000
_cell.length_b   1.000
_cell.length_c   1.000
_cell.angle_alpha   90.00
_cell.angle_beta   90.00
_cell.angle_gamma   90.00
#
_symmetry.space_group_name_H-M   'P 1'
#
loop_
_entity.id
_entity.type
_entity.pdbx_description
1 polymer ?
#
loop_
_entity_poly.entity_id
_entity_poly.type
_entity_poly.pdbx_seq_one_letter_code
_entity_poly.pdbx_strand_id
1 'polypeptide(L)'
;DTLKDMVLEAMISSEVVYQQAKKEKVVPTDEQVQEQIDSFNEQIKNDEDYQKELKKMGIDEDFLKYQFSRDLANSNLQAKFEDDTKISESEMKKYYEENKDDFYTDTVTASHILLKTQDDNGKELSAEKKKEAKKKAQEALEKVKSGEDFAQVAKEYSEDSSAANGGELGTFGRGQMVTEFENAAFAMKDGEISDIVETQYGYHIIKVTKRVDKQESYDEVKDQIKSTLVSQKYTEYVEKLKKDSTIEQKEDVVKSAKF
;
A
#
# COMPACT_ATOMS: atom_id res chain seq x y z
N ASP A 1 -27.32 5.86 9.09
CA ASP A 1 -27.88 5.06 8.01
C ASP A 1 -26.76 4.44 7.16
N THR A 2 -25.85 5.20 6.55
CA THR A 2 -24.80 4.63 5.67
C THR A 2 -23.96 3.52 6.33
N LEU A 3 -23.58 3.65 7.61
CA LEU A 3 -22.80 2.61 8.30
C LEU A 3 -23.63 1.34 8.52
N LYS A 4 -24.90 1.48 8.90
CA LYS A 4 -25.83 0.35 9.06
C LYS A 4 -26.00 -0.39 7.75
N ASP A 5 -26.17 0.34 6.66
CA ASP A 5 -26.34 -0.25 5.33
C ASP A 5 -25.08 -1.01 4.90
N MET A 6 -23.89 -0.44 5.15
CA MET A 6 -22.61 -1.13 4.87
C MET A 6 -22.43 -2.42 5.68
N VAL A 7 -22.76 -2.37 6.97
CA VAL A 7 -22.68 -3.56 7.84
C VAL A 7 -23.67 -4.62 7.39
N LEU A 8 -24.90 -4.22 7.06
CA LEU A 8 -25.93 -5.14 6.56
C LEU A 8 -25.52 -5.81 5.26
N GLU A 9 -24.98 -5.05 4.30
CA GLU A 9 -24.45 -5.58 3.04
C GLU A 9 -23.29 -6.57 3.27
N ALA A 10 -22.39 -6.27 4.20
CA ALA A 10 -21.32 -7.18 4.58
C ALA A 10 -21.87 -8.49 5.19
N MET A 11 -22.86 -8.39 6.08
CA MET A 11 -23.52 -9.55 6.68
C MET A 11 -24.23 -10.41 5.63
N ILE A 12 -24.95 -9.78 4.70
CA ILE A 12 -25.61 -10.47 3.59
C ILE A 12 -24.59 -11.21 2.73
N SER A 13 -23.51 -10.54 2.34
CA SER A 13 -22.44 -11.14 1.55
C SER A 13 -21.82 -12.35 2.27
N SER A 14 -21.49 -12.19 3.56
CA SER A 14 -20.93 -13.25 4.39
C SER A 14 -21.88 -14.47 4.49
N GLU A 15 -23.16 -14.25 4.69
CA GLU A 15 -24.13 -15.35 4.81
C GLU A 15 -24.34 -16.05 3.46
N VAL A 16 -24.46 -15.32 2.36
CA VAL A 16 -24.60 -15.88 1.02
C VAL A 16 -23.41 -16.76 0.66
N VAL A 17 -22.19 -16.27 0.93
CA VAL A 17 -20.96 -17.03 0.73
C VAL A 17 -20.92 -18.27 1.61
N TYR A 18 -21.29 -18.15 2.89
CA TYR A 18 -21.34 -19.29 3.80
C TYR A 18 -22.34 -20.37 3.35
N GLN A 19 -23.52 -19.96 2.89
CA GLN A 19 -24.52 -20.90 2.34
C GLN A 19 -23.99 -21.60 1.08
N GLN A 20 -23.28 -20.90 0.23
CA GLN A 20 -22.65 -21.51 -0.95
C GLN A 20 -21.52 -22.45 -0.55
N ALA A 21 -20.68 -22.09 0.42
CA ALA A 21 -19.64 -22.98 0.95
C ALA A 21 -20.22 -24.29 1.51
N LYS A 22 -21.42 -24.23 2.13
CA LYS A 22 -22.15 -25.44 2.55
C LYS A 22 -22.57 -26.30 1.38
N LYS A 23 -23.11 -25.70 0.33
CA LYS A 23 -23.51 -26.43 -0.90
C LYS A 23 -22.32 -27.10 -1.57
N GLU A 24 -21.18 -26.39 -1.60
CA GLU A 24 -19.92 -26.88 -2.17
C GLU A 24 -19.15 -27.83 -1.23
N LYS A 25 -19.62 -28.01 0.01
CA LYS A 25 -19.00 -28.85 1.06
C LYS A 25 -17.56 -28.43 1.42
N VAL A 26 -17.33 -27.12 1.45
CA VAL A 26 -16.03 -26.51 1.79
C VAL A 26 -16.10 -25.66 3.07
N VAL A 27 -17.12 -25.82 3.90
CA VAL A 27 -17.15 -25.21 5.24
C VAL A 27 -16.01 -25.77 6.10
N PRO A 28 -15.42 -24.96 6.99
CA PRO A 28 -14.39 -25.44 7.90
C PRO A 28 -14.95 -26.49 8.87
N THR A 29 -14.07 -27.34 9.37
CA THR A 29 -14.39 -28.22 10.50
C THR A 29 -14.35 -27.43 11.82
N ASP A 30 -15.01 -27.95 12.85
CA ASP A 30 -14.96 -27.35 14.20
C ASP A 30 -13.52 -27.24 14.72
N GLU A 31 -12.67 -28.21 14.38
CA GLU A 31 -11.24 -28.22 14.72
C GLU A 31 -10.50 -27.04 14.08
N GLN A 32 -10.70 -26.80 12.80
CA GLN A 32 -10.09 -25.66 12.09
C GLN A 32 -10.54 -24.31 12.66
N VAL A 33 -11.79 -24.21 13.06
CA VAL A 33 -12.31 -22.99 13.70
C VAL A 33 -11.67 -22.80 15.08
N GLN A 34 -11.52 -23.88 15.86
CA GLN A 34 -10.89 -23.84 17.18
C GLN A 34 -9.42 -23.43 17.08
N GLU A 35 -8.68 -23.97 16.12
CA GLU A 35 -7.29 -23.57 15.86
C GLU A 35 -7.14 -22.07 15.61
N GLN A 36 -8.09 -21.43 14.88
CA GLN A 36 -8.08 -19.99 14.67
C GLN A 36 -8.36 -19.23 15.97
N ILE A 37 -9.30 -19.70 16.79
CA ILE A 37 -9.60 -19.11 18.10
C ILE A 37 -8.37 -19.19 19.01
N ASP A 38 -7.72 -20.34 19.08
CA ASP A 38 -6.54 -20.56 19.88
C ASP A 38 -5.38 -19.65 19.45
N SER A 39 -5.16 -19.54 18.13
CA SER A 39 -4.17 -18.64 17.55
C SER A 39 -4.45 -17.17 17.89
N PHE A 40 -5.70 -16.74 17.75
CA PHE A 40 -6.13 -15.38 18.11
C PHE A 40 -5.90 -15.11 19.61
N ASN A 41 -6.31 -16.02 20.49
CA ASN A 41 -6.13 -15.89 21.93
C ASN A 41 -4.63 -15.83 22.31
N GLU A 42 -3.79 -16.60 21.64
CA GLU A 42 -2.34 -16.57 21.86
C GLU A 42 -1.73 -15.24 21.45
N GLN A 43 -2.20 -14.63 20.35
CA GLN A 43 -1.72 -13.31 19.90
C GLN A 43 -2.05 -12.20 20.89
N ILE A 44 -3.22 -12.25 21.51
CA ILE A 44 -3.68 -11.20 22.44
C ILE A 44 -3.41 -11.49 23.91
N LYS A 45 -2.78 -12.62 24.26
CA LYS A 45 -2.62 -13.08 25.65
C LYS A 45 -1.92 -12.09 26.56
N ASN A 46 -1.01 -11.28 26.02
CA ASN A 46 -0.21 -10.30 26.77
C ASN A 46 -0.82 -8.88 26.69
N ASP A 47 -1.96 -8.68 26.04
CA ASP A 47 -2.63 -7.40 25.91
C ASP A 47 -3.95 -7.39 26.70
N GLU A 48 -3.80 -7.16 28.02
CA GLU A 48 -4.97 -7.15 28.91
C GLU A 48 -5.97 -6.03 28.59
N ASP A 49 -5.52 -4.91 28.04
CA ASP A 49 -6.41 -3.79 27.74
C ASP A 49 -7.26 -4.10 26.49
N TYR A 50 -6.66 -4.72 25.48
CA TYR A 50 -7.39 -5.20 24.32
C TYR A 50 -8.39 -6.29 24.68
N GLN A 51 -8.00 -7.26 25.54
CA GLN A 51 -8.94 -8.28 26.02
C GLN A 51 -10.15 -7.69 26.77
N LYS A 52 -9.92 -6.63 27.59
CA LYS A 52 -11.01 -5.92 28.29
C LYS A 52 -11.94 -5.21 27.29
N GLU A 53 -11.38 -4.64 26.24
CA GLU A 53 -12.14 -3.95 25.21
C GLU A 53 -13.02 -4.94 24.42
N LEU A 54 -12.50 -6.07 23.99
CA LEU A 54 -13.26 -7.13 23.33
C LEU A 54 -14.47 -7.57 24.18
N LYS A 55 -14.25 -7.78 25.49
CA LYS A 55 -15.34 -8.13 26.41
C LYS A 55 -16.40 -7.04 26.52
N LYS A 56 -16.00 -5.75 26.54
CA LYS A 56 -16.97 -4.62 26.54
C LYS A 56 -17.78 -4.56 25.27
N MET A 57 -17.19 -4.95 24.14
CA MET A 57 -17.87 -5.01 22.83
C MET A 57 -18.75 -6.26 22.67
N GLY A 58 -18.75 -7.17 23.67
CA GLY A 58 -19.52 -8.42 23.62
C GLY A 58 -18.93 -9.46 22.69
N ILE A 59 -17.62 -9.34 22.40
CA ILE A 59 -16.88 -10.31 21.57
C ILE A 59 -16.43 -11.44 22.51
N ASP A 60 -17.21 -12.48 22.55
CA ASP A 60 -16.96 -13.71 23.29
C ASP A 60 -16.54 -14.86 22.36
N GLU A 61 -16.34 -16.03 22.93
CA GLU A 61 -15.91 -17.22 22.19
C GLU A 61 -16.96 -17.66 21.16
N ASP A 62 -18.26 -17.54 21.47
CA ASP A 62 -19.33 -17.88 20.54
C ASP A 62 -19.34 -16.93 19.35
N PHE A 63 -19.10 -15.64 19.57
CA PHE A 63 -18.96 -14.66 18.50
C PHE A 63 -17.72 -14.96 17.64
N LEU A 64 -16.57 -15.26 18.25
CA LEU A 64 -15.34 -15.63 17.52
C LEU A 64 -15.56 -16.90 16.69
N LYS A 65 -16.21 -17.90 17.25
CA LYS A 65 -16.58 -19.14 16.55
C LYS A 65 -17.46 -18.89 15.33
N TYR A 66 -18.48 -18.03 15.51
CA TYR A 66 -19.34 -17.61 14.41
C TYR A 66 -18.54 -16.89 13.32
N GLN A 67 -17.72 -15.90 13.69
CA GLN A 67 -16.94 -15.09 12.76
C GLN A 67 -15.91 -15.94 12.00
N PHE A 68 -15.05 -16.67 12.71
CA PHE A 68 -14.00 -17.47 12.08
C PHE A 68 -14.57 -18.60 11.21
N SER A 69 -15.71 -19.16 11.59
CA SER A 69 -16.38 -20.15 10.72
C SER A 69 -16.77 -19.57 9.36
N ARG A 70 -17.18 -18.30 9.32
CA ARG A 70 -17.52 -17.61 8.07
C ARG A 70 -16.31 -17.17 7.28
N ASP A 71 -15.29 -16.66 7.95
CA ASP A 71 -14.05 -16.21 7.31
C ASP A 71 -13.32 -17.38 6.65
N LEU A 72 -13.23 -18.51 7.36
CA LEU A 72 -12.65 -19.73 6.81
C LEU A 72 -13.50 -20.33 5.67
N ALA A 73 -14.83 -20.29 5.80
CA ALA A 73 -15.71 -20.76 4.73
C ALA A 73 -15.57 -19.90 3.46
N ASN A 74 -15.40 -18.58 3.61
CA ASN A 74 -15.13 -17.69 2.49
C ASN A 74 -13.77 -18.01 1.84
N SER A 75 -12.73 -18.17 2.65
CA SER A 75 -11.39 -18.52 2.15
C SER A 75 -11.39 -19.87 1.42
N ASN A 76 -12.07 -20.86 1.96
CA ASN A 76 -12.17 -22.18 1.35
C ASN A 76 -12.97 -22.15 0.04
N LEU A 77 -14.07 -21.38 0.00
CA LEU A 77 -14.85 -21.21 -1.22
C LEU A 77 -14.06 -20.49 -2.30
N GLN A 78 -13.33 -19.43 -1.91
CA GLN A 78 -12.45 -18.71 -2.83
C GLN A 78 -11.36 -19.62 -3.38
N ALA A 79 -10.66 -20.38 -2.53
CA ALA A 79 -9.61 -21.31 -2.96
C ALA A 79 -10.17 -22.34 -3.95
N LYS A 80 -11.33 -22.92 -3.64
CA LYS A 80 -12.00 -23.85 -4.57
C LYS A 80 -12.36 -23.18 -5.90
N PHE A 81 -12.89 -21.94 -5.84
CA PHE A 81 -13.22 -21.19 -7.05
C PHE A 81 -11.98 -20.90 -7.90
N GLU A 82 -10.85 -20.55 -7.26
CA GLU A 82 -9.55 -20.33 -7.93
C GLU A 82 -9.07 -21.59 -8.64
N ASP A 83 -9.15 -22.74 -7.98
CA ASP A 83 -8.76 -24.05 -8.55
C ASP A 83 -9.64 -24.45 -9.74
N ASP A 84 -10.94 -24.20 -9.66
CA ASP A 84 -11.91 -24.54 -10.70
C ASP A 84 -11.93 -23.52 -11.86
N THR A 85 -11.42 -22.28 -11.63
CA THR A 85 -11.50 -21.19 -12.61
C THR A 85 -10.32 -21.21 -13.56
N LYS A 86 -10.61 -21.39 -14.85
CA LYS A 86 -9.59 -21.32 -15.91
C LYS A 86 -9.59 -19.93 -16.53
N ILE A 87 -8.44 -19.28 -16.50
CA ILE A 87 -8.18 -18.04 -17.23
C ILE A 87 -7.37 -18.40 -18.47
N SER A 88 -7.90 -18.09 -19.64
CA SER A 88 -7.20 -18.35 -20.90
C SER A 88 -6.03 -17.37 -21.10
N GLU A 89 -5.00 -17.83 -21.80
CA GLU A 89 -3.87 -16.95 -22.15
C GLU A 89 -4.30 -15.75 -23.00
N SER A 90 -5.29 -15.94 -23.87
CA SER A 90 -5.87 -14.86 -24.67
C SER A 90 -6.52 -13.77 -23.80
N GLU A 91 -7.21 -14.17 -22.73
CA GLU A 91 -7.85 -13.25 -21.78
C GLU A 91 -6.81 -12.49 -20.96
N MET A 92 -5.75 -13.15 -20.52
CA MET A 92 -4.63 -12.50 -19.81
C MET A 92 -3.88 -11.52 -20.72
N LYS A 93 -3.59 -11.88 -21.97
CA LYS A 93 -2.95 -10.99 -22.92
C LYS A 93 -3.82 -9.77 -23.24
N LYS A 94 -5.13 -9.97 -23.39
CA LYS A 94 -6.07 -8.88 -23.59
C LYS A 94 -6.06 -7.92 -22.41
N TYR A 95 -6.12 -8.44 -21.19
CA TYR A 95 -6.04 -7.62 -19.97
C TYR A 95 -4.73 -6.82 -19.91
N TYR A 96 -3.60 -7.44 -20.21
CA TYR A 96 -2.31 -6.76 -20.28
C TYR A 96 -2.31 -5.59 -21.27
N GLU A 97 -2.80 -5.79 -22.49
CA GLU A 97 -2.83 -4.72 -23.50
C GLU A 97 -3.79 -3.59 -23.14
N GLU A 98 -4.93 -3.89 -22.49
CA GLU A 98 -5.93 -2.91 -22.07
C GLU A 98 -5.50 -2.11 -20.83
N ASN A 99 -4.59 -2.67 -20.01
CA ASN A 99 -4.12 -2.07 -18.75
C ASN A 99 -2.58 -1.89 -18.73
N LYS A 100 -2.00 -1.60 -19.88
CA LYS A 100 -0.56 -1.58 -20.06
C LYS A 100 0.16 -0.57 -19.15
N ASP A 101 -0.51 0.56 -18.89
CA ASP A 101 0.01 1.62 -18.03
C ASP A 101 0.14 1.17 -16.56
N ASP A 102 -0.67 0.21 -16.10
CA ASP A 102 -0.60 -0.33 -14.75
C ASP A 102 0.66 -1.19 -14.53
N PHE A 103 1.30 -1.61 -15.62
CA PHE A 103 2.53 -2.40 -15.64
C PHE A 103 3.75 -1.59 -16.06
N TYR A 104 3.67 -0.26 -15.95
CA TYR A 104 4.78 0.64 -16.20
C TYR A 104 5.32 1.17 -14.90
N THR A 105 6.61 0.92 -14.66
CA THR A 105 7.31 1.39 -13.46
C THR A 105 8.23 2.56 -13.82
N ASP A 106 7.94 3.72 -13.27
CA ASP A 106 8.74 4.94 -13.40
C ASP A 106 9.11 5.44 -12.00
N THR A 107 10.28 5.03 -11.51
CA THR A 107 10.73 5.34 -10.15
C THR A 107 12.19 5.73 -10.09
N VAL A 108 12.50 6.53 -9.07
CA VAL A 108 13.88 6.93 -8.71
C VAL A 108 14.14 6.57 -7.26
N THR A 109 15.30 5.98 -7.00
CA THR A 109 15.87 5.88 -5.64
C THR A 109 17.00 6.89 -5.55
N ALA A 110 16.92 7.82 -4.59
CA ALA A 110 17.87 8.91 -4.49
C ALA A 110 18.22 9.29 -3.06
N SER A 111 19.34 9.99 -2.93
CA SER A 111 19.72 10.77 -1.76
C SER A 111 19.87 12.23 -2.17
N HIS A 112 19.73 13.15 -1.21
CA HIS A 112 19.96 14.57 -1.46
C HIS A 112 20.72 15.30 -0.36
N ILE A 113 21.26 16.43 -0.71
CA ILE A 113 21.80 17.45 0.19
C ILE A 113 20.95 18.70 -0.01
N LEU A 114 20.34 19.23 1.05
CA LEU A 114 19.52 20.45 1.01
C LEU A 114 20.14 21.55 1.82
N LEU A 115 20.34 22.71 1.20
CA LEU A 115 20.62 23.98 1.88
C LEU A 115 19.36 24.85 1.80
N LYS A 116 18.70 25.05 2.94
CA LYS A 116 17.40 25.74 3.02
C LYS A 116 17.49 27.21 2.63
N THR A 117 16.45 27.70 1.96
CA THR A 117 16.26 29.14 1.67
C THR A 117 15.06 29.71 2.42
N GLN A 118 14.46 28.94 3.31
CA GLN A 118 13.37 29.34 4.21
C GLN A 118 13.62 28.79 5.62
N ASP A 119 13.02 29.44 6.62
CA ASP A 119 13.06 28.98 8.00
C ASP A 119 12.05 27.83 8.26
N ASP A 120 12.04 27.31 9.49
CA ASP A 120 11.14 26.20 9.87
C ASP A 120 9.64 26.57 9.85
N ASN A 121 9.30 27.86 9.73
CA ASN A 121 7.94 28.34 9.54
C ASN A 121 7.58 28.60 8.06
N GLY A 122 8.48 28.25 7.14
CA GLY A 122 8.29 28.44 5.70
C GLY A 122 8.50 29.89 5.23
N LYS A 123 9.07 30.76 6.07
CA LYS A 123 9.37 32.15 5.71
C LYS A 123 10.73 32.23 5.00
N GLU A 124 10.75 32.90 3.88
CA GLU A 124 11.99 33.10 3.12
C GLU A 124 13.10 33.77 3.93
N LEU A 125 14.32 33.28 3.78
CA LEU A 125 15.53 33.86 4.36
C LEU A 125 15.92 35.17 3.64
N SER A 126 16.72 35.98 4.29
CA SER A 126 17.27 37.20 3.67
C SER A 126 18.14 36.88 2.46
N ALA A 127 18.32 37.86 1.57
CA ALA A 127 19.15 37.70 0.39
C ALA A 127 20.59 37.27 0.72
N GLU A 128 21.14 37.81 1.82
CA GLU A 128 22.48 37.45 2.31
C GLU A 128 22.55 36.01 2.73
N LYS A 129 21.56 35.52 3.50
CA LYS A 129 21.50 34.12 3.94
C LYS A 129 21.28 33.14 2.75
N LYS A 130 20.43 33.52 1.78
CA LYS A 130 20.26 32.75 0.54
C LYS A 130 21.56 32.64 -0.25
N LYS A 131 22.35 33.72 -0.33
CA LYS A 131 23.65 33.73 -0.97
C LYS A 131 24.64 32.84 -0.24
N GLU A 132 24.63 32.83 1.10
CA GLU A 132 25.45 31.93 1.90
C GLU A 132 25.05 30.47 1.69
N ALA A 133 23.75 30.16 1.71
CA ALA A 133 23.24 28.80 1.41
C ALA A 133 23.69 28.33 0.03
N LYS A 134 23.59 29.20 -1.00
CA LYS A 134 24.07 28.87 -2.35
C LYS A 134 25.57 28.58 -2.39
N LYS A 135 26.36 29.38 -1.65
CA LYS A 135 27.81 29.12 -1.56
C LYS A 135 28.11 27.77 -0.90
N LYS A 136 27.44 27.45 0.21
CA LYS A 136 27.58 26.14 0.87
C LYS A 136 27.15 24.98 -0.05
N ALA A 137 26.07 25.17 -0.83
CA ALA A 137 25.67 24.20 -1.82
C ALA A 137 26.74 23.97 -2.90
N GLN A 138 27.40 25.02 -3.35
CA GLN A 138 28.52 24.91 -4.30
C GLN A 138 29.72 24.17 -3.68
N GLU A 139 30.08 24.47 -2.43
CA GLU A 139 31.15 23.76 -1.71
C GLU A 139 30.83 22.27 -1.55
N ALA A 140 29.58 21.93 -1.15
CA ALA A 140 29.13 20.54 -1.05
C ALA A 140 29.16 19.82 -2.41
N LEU A 141 28.72 20.51 -3.48
CA LEU A 141 28.75 19.98 -4.84
C LEU A 141 30.17 19.67 -5.31
N GLU A 142 31.13 20.58 -5.06
CA GLU A 142 32.54 20.38 -5.38
C GLU A 142 33.12 19.15 -4.66
N LYS A 143 32.82 18.99 -3.37
CA LYS A 143 33.24 17.82 -2.59
C LYS A 143 32.75 16.52 -3.20
N VAL A 144 31.42 16.39 -3.45
CA VAL A 144 30.87 15.14 -3.99
C VAL A 144 31.32 14.87 -5.43
N LYS A 145 31.54 15.92 -6.24
CA LYS A 145 32.11 15.80 -7.59
C LYS A 145 33.62 15.45 -7.59
N SER A 146 34.34 15.80 -6.53
CA SER A 146 35.73 15.40 -6.35
C SER A 146 35.90 13.94 -5.87
N GLY A 147 34.78 13.26 -5.54
CA GLY A 147 34.76 11.86 -5.14
C GLY A 147 34.65 11.64 -3.63
N GLU A 148 34.39 12.68 -2.83
CA GLU A 148 34.04 12.47 -1.43
C GLU A 148 32.73 11.71 -1.30
N ASP A 149 32.60 10.93 -0.22
CA ASP A 149 31.41 10.12 0.00
C ASP A 149 30.16 11.01 0.19
N PHE A 150 29.15 10.78 -0.65
CA PHE A 150 27.94 11.60 -0.67
C PHE A 150 27.24 11.63 0.68
N ALA A 151 27.15 10.47 1.36
CA ALA A 151 26.47 10.38 2.65
C ALA A 151 27.22 11.16 3.74
N GLN A 152 28.55 11.23 3.68
CA GLN A 152 29.33 12.03 4.63
C GLN A 152 29.14 13.51 4.37
N VAL A 153 29.18 13.95 3.10
CA VAL A 153 28.91 15.35 2.73
C VAL A 153 27.48 15.74 3.08
N ALA A 154 26.50 14.83 2.90
CA ALA A 154 25.12 15.07 3.32
C ALA A 154 25.00 15.28 4.84
N LYS A 155 25.69 14.49 5.66
CA LYS A 155 25.75 14.67 7.11
C LYS A 155 26.37 15.99 7.55
N GLU A 156 27.37 16.45 6.79
CA GLU A 156 28.09 17.69 7.10
C GLU A 156 27.32 18.96 6.67
N TYR A 157 26.69 18.93 5.50
CA TYR A 157 26.13 20.13 4.86
C TYR A 157 24.60 20.19 4.85
N SER A 158 23.91 19.05 4.78
CA SER A 158 22.47 19.03 4.58
C SER A 158 21.70 19.53 5.81
N GLU A 159 20.75 20.40 5.58
CA GLU A 159 19.82 20.93 6.58
C GLU A 159 18.47 20.20 6.57
N ASP A 160 18.38 19.10 5.80
CA ASP A 160 17.21 18.23 5.79
C ASP A 160 17.28 17.17 6.90
N SER A 161 16.12 16.68 7.33
CA SER A 161 16.03 15.63 8.36
C SER A 161 16.68 14.31 7.94
N SER A 162 16.78 14.03 6.64
CA SER A 162 17.47 12.87 6.08
C SER A 162 18.99 12.94 6.21
N ALA A 163 19.57 14.09 6.56
CA ALA A 163 21.02 14.29 6.68
C ALA A 163 21.69 13.23 7.57
N ALA A 164 21.08 12.89 8.72
CA ALA A 164 21.59 11.89 9.65
C ALA A 164 21.77 10.51 8.99
N ASN A 165 20.92 10.20 8.00
CA ASN A 165 20.96 8.97 7.21
C ASN A 165 21.65 9.16 5.85
N GLY A 166 22.56 10.14 5.72
CA GLY A 166 23.27 10.39 4.47
C GLY A 166 22.44 11.00 3.35
N GLY A 167 21.33 11.63 3.70
CA GLY A 167 20.42 12.28 2.75
C GLY A 167 19.48 11.32 2.03
N GLU A 168 19.34 10.08 2.49
CA GLU A 168 18.49 9.06 1.84
C GLU A 168 17.01 9.45 1.85
N LEU A 169 16.40 9.43 0.65
CA LEU A 169 14.96 9.68 0.45
C LEU A 169 14.18 8.39 0.14
N GLY A 170 14.89 7.27 -0.11
CA GLY A 170 14.30 6.03 -0.58
C GLY A 170 13.85 6.11 -2.04
N THR A 171 12.90 5.25 -2.40
CA THR A 171 12.35 5.15 -3.75
C THR A 171 11.02 5.92 -3.83
N PHE A 172 10.88 6.73 -4.87
CA PHE A 172 9.68 7.51 -5.14
C PHE A 172 9.30 7.48 -6.62
N GLY A 173 8.01 7.59 -6.87
CA GLY A 173 7.42 7.74 -8.20
C GLY A 173 7.15 9.21 -8.54
N ARG A 174 6.59 9.45 -9.74
CA ARG A 174 6.19 10.80 -10.16
C ARG A 174 5.04 11.33 -9.30
N GLY A 175 5.02 12.66 -9.13
CA GLY A 175 4.04 13.37 -8.31
C GLY A 175 4.28 13.33 -6.81
N GLN A 176 5.36 12.71 -6.34
CA GLN A 176 5.70 12.60 -4.92
C GLN A 176 6.68 13.68 -4.44
N MET A 177 7.40 14.31 -5.37
CA MET A 177 8.36 15.37 -5.07
C MET A 177 7.93 16.68 -5.75
N VAL A 178 8.52 17.79 -5.31
CA VAL A 178 8.30 19.09 -5.99
C VAL A 178 8.85 19.05 -7.42
N THR A 179 8.19 19.78 -8.32
CA THR A 179 8.38 19.67 -9.76
C THR A 179 9.84 19.79 -10.20
N GLU A 180 10.59 20.76 -9.65
CA GLU A 180 11.98 21.02 -10.04
C GLU A 180 12.90 19.86 -9.62
N PHE A 181 12.69 19.33 -8.41
CA PHE A 181 13.42 18.18 -7.90
C PHE A 181 13.11 16.92 -8.71
N GLU A 182 11.82 16.66 -8.95
CA GLU A 182 11.35 15.51 -9.73
C GLU A 182 11.94 15.53 -11.13
N ASN A 183 11.81 16.65 -11.85
CA ASN A 183 12.34 16.78 -13.20
C ASN A 183 13.84 16.51 -13.27
N ALA A 184 14.60 16.99 -12.29
CA ALA A 184 16.03 16.74 -12.22
C ALA A 184 16.34 15.26 -11.94
N ALA A 185 15.71 14.68 -10.92
CA ALA A 185 15.96 13.30 -10.50
C ALA A 185 15.60 12.28 -11.61
N PHE A 186 14.44 12.47 -12.25
CA PHE A 186 13.95 11.56 -13.29
C PHE A 186 14.72 11.69 -14.64
N ALA A 187 15.43 12.78 -14.87
CA ALA A 187 16.31 12.95 -16.03
C ALA A 187 17.68 12.26 -15.87
N MET A 188 18.04 11.86 -14.65
CA MET A 188 19.35 11.30 -14.33
C MET A 188 19.37 9.78 -14.44
N LYS A 189 20.58 9.24 -14.62
CA LYS A 189 20.87 7.80 -14.63
C LYS A 189 21.41 7.33 -13.29
N ASP A 190 21.48 6.01 -13.14
CA ASP A 190 22.09 5.38 -11.96
C ASP A 190 23.50 5.90 -11.70
N GLY A 191 23.75 6.30 -10.46
CA GLY A 191 25.02 6.81 -9.99
C GLY A 191 25.30 8.29 -10.28
N GLU A 192 24.46 8.96 -11.04
CA GLU A 192 24.65 10.38 -11.36
C GLU A 192 24.37 11.30 -10.16
N ILE A 193 25.13 12.40 -10.11
CA ILE A 193 24.94 13.51 -9.17
C ILE A 193 24.56 14.75 -9.97
N SER A 194 23.47 15.41 -9.56
CA SER A 194 22.97 16.61 -10.22
C SER A 194 23.90 17.80 -10.06
N ASP A 195 23.71 18.82 -10.86
CA ASP A 195 24.06 20.19 -10.50
C ASP A 195 23.10 20.69 -9.39
N ILE A 196 23.28 21.93 -8.93
CA ILE A 196 22.40 22.52 -7.93
C ILE A 196 21.01 22.71 -8.54
N VAL A 197 20.00 22.10 -7.91
CA VAL A 197 18.59 22.24 -8.27
C VAL A 197 17.93 23.17 -7.25
N GLU A 198 17.36 24.28 -7.72
CA GLU A 198 16.65 25.23 -6.89
C GLU A 198 15.17 24.89 -6.83
N THR A 199 14.62 24.82 -5.61
CA THR A 199 13.20 24.60 -5.34
C THR A 199 12.71 25.64 -4.34
N GLN A 200 11.42 25.63 -4.01
CA GLN A 200 10.87 26.48 -2.95
C GLN A 200 11.53 26.23 -1.57
N TYR A 201 12.10 25.07 -1.32
CA TYR A 201 12.75 24.72 -0.04
C TYR A 201 14.20 25.17 0.03
N GLY A 202 14.88 25.30 -1.10
CA GLY A 202 16.28 25.69 -1.16
C GLY A 202 17.04 25.09 -2.32
N TYR A 203 18.34 24.93 -2.10
CA TYR A 203 19.29 24.39 -3.07
C TYR A 203 19.55 22.91 -2.78
N HIS A 204 19.23 22.05 -3.74
CA HIS A 204 19.41 20.61 -3.63
C HIS A 204 20.57 20.14 -4.50
N ILE A 205 21.31 19.14 -4.01
CA ILE A 205 22.20 18.30 -4.80
C ILE A 205 21.62 16.89 -4.68
N ILE A 206 21.34 16.27 -5.81
CA ILE A 206 20.65 14.97 -5.88
C ILE A 206 21.64 13.92 -6.38
N LYS A 207 21.67 12.77 -5.70
CA LYS A 207 22.36 11.58 -6.19
C LYS A 207 21.33 10.50 -6.45
N VAL A 208 21.17 10.10 -7.71
CA VAL A 208 20.34 8.96 -8.09
C VAL A 208 21.14 7.68 -7.90
N THR A 209 20.63 6.77 -7.07
CA THR A 209 21.26 5.46 -6.85
C THR A 209 20.66 4.38 -7.73
N LYS A 210 19.37 4.55 -8.09
CA LYS A 210 18.67 3.64 -9.01
C LYS A 210 17.57 4.38 -9.76
N ARG A 211 17.54 4.21 -11.07
CA ARG A 211 16.48 4.67 -11.96
C ARG A 211 15.78 3.46 -12.58
N VAL A 212 14.46 3.37 -12.41
CA VAL A 212 13.65 2.37 -13.08
C VAL A 212 12.67 3.11 -13.99
N ASP A 213 12.78 2.82 -15.28
CA ASP A 213 11.92 3.35 -16.35
C ASP A 213 11.66 2.16 -17.26
N LYS A 214 10.62 1.39 -16.92
CA LYS A 214 10.44 0.07 -17.52
C LYS A 214 8.97 -0.25 -17.68
N GLN A 215 8.61 -0.63 -18.91
CA GLN A 215 7.40 -1.40 -19.16
C GLN A 215 7.67 -2.86 -18.83
N GLU A 216 6.98 -3.40 -17.84
CA GLU A 216 7.04 -4.84 -17.57
C GLU A 216 6.38 -5.61 -18.70
N SER A 217 7.03 -6.66 -19.13
CA SER A 217 6.50 -7.53 -20.20
C SER A 217 5.34 -8.39 -19.69
N TYR A 218 4.50 -8.83 -20.60
CA TYR A 218 3.42 -9.78 -20.27
C TYR A 218 3.92 -11.00 -19.47
N ASP A 219 5.07 -11.56 -19.86
CA ASP A 219 5.62 -12.76 -19.20
C ASP A 219 6.04 -12.49 -17.76
N GLU A 220 6.51 -11.27 -17.45
CA GLU A 220 6.90 -10.87 -16.10
C GLU A 220 5.70 -10.68 -15.17
N VAL A 221 4.55 -10.25 -15.70
CA VAL A 221 3.34 -9.93 -14.90
C VAL A 221 2.21 -10.94 -15.07
N LYS A 222 2.44 -12.01 -15.82
CA LYS A 222 1.43 -13.03 -16.17
C LYS A 222 0.72 -13.61 -14.93
N ASP A 223 1.46 -13.95 -13.89
CA ASP A 223 0.88 -14.54 -12.68
C ASP A 223 0.08 -13.51 -11.89
N GLN A 224 0.53 -12.26 -11.85
CA GLN A 224 -0.20 -11.15 -11.26
C GLN A 224 -1.53 -10.91 -12.00
N ILE A 225 -1.50 -10.89 -13.33
CA ILE A 225 -2.69 -10.75 -14.16
C ILE A 225 -3.66 -11.88 -13.91
N LYS A 226 -3.16 -13.11 -13.87
CA LYS A 226 -3.99 -14.29 -13.57
C LYS A 226 -4.70 -14.13 -12.23
N SER A 227 -3.98 -13.79 -11.17
CA SER A 227 -4.56 -13.58 -9.84
C SER A 227 -5.60 -12.46 -9.84
N THR A 228 -5.33 -11.34 -10.53
CA THR A 228 -6.27 -10.23 -10.66
C THR A 228 -7.56 -10.66 -11.35
N LEU A 229 -7.46 -11.36 -12.47
CA LEU A 229 -8.64 -11.85 -13.22
C LEU A 229 -9.45 -12.89 -12.43
N VAL A 230 -8.79 -13.77 -11.69
CA VAL A 230 -9.46 -14.71 -10.80
C VAL A 230 -10.22 -13.98 -9.69
N SER A 231 -9.58 -12.99 -9.05
CA SER A 231 -10.24 -12.16 -8.02
C SER A 231 -11.45 -11.39 -8.55
N GLN A 232 -11.34 -10.82 -9.75
CA GLN A 232 -12.47 -10.15 -10.41
C GLN A 232 -13.62 -11.11 -10.66
N LYS A 233 -13.35 -12.29 -11.21
CA LYS A 233 -14.36 -13.33 -11.45
C LYS A 233 -14.98 -13.84 -10.15
N TYR A 234 -14.21 -13.94 -9.07
CA TYR A 234 -14.76 -14.31 -7.76
C TYR A 234 -15.71 -13.25 -7.22
N THR A 235 -15.36 -11.98 -7.36
CA THR A 235 -16.24 -10.86 -7.00
C THR A 235 -17.56 -10.93 -7.78
N GLU A 236 -17.48 -11.10 -9.10
CA GLU A 236 -18.66 -11.25 -9.95
C GLU A 236 -19.50 -12.47 -9.55
N TYR A 237 -18.84 -13.59 -9.21
CA TYR A 237 -19.48 -14.79 -8.73
C TYR A 237 -20.27 -14.54 -7.44
N VAL A 238 -19.67 -13.86 -6.45
CA VAL A 238 -20.34 -13.52 -5.19
C VAL A 238 -21.52 -12.57 -5.43
N GLU A 239 -21.36 -11.56 -6.27
CA GLU A 239 -22.46 -10.66 -6.64
C GLU A 239 -23.62 -11.39 -7.31
N LYS A 240 -23.31 -12.35 -8.17
CA LYS A 240 -24.33 -13.22 -8.78
C LYS A 240 -25.02 -14.08 -7.73
N LEU A 241 -24.28 -14.69 -6.80
CA LEU A 241 -24.87 -15.47 -5.70
C LEU A 241 -25.83 -14.60 -4.86
N LYS A 242 -25.47 -13.37 -4.55
CA LYS A 242 -26.35 -12.42 -3.84
C LYS A 242 -27.64 -12.17 -4.63
N LYS A 243 -27.50 -11.86 -5.92
CA LYS A 243 -28.64 -11.57 -6.79
C LYS A 243 -29.60 -12.76 -6.94
N ASP A 244 -29.05 -13.98 -6.99
CA ASP A 244 -29.84 -15.20 -7.15
C ASP A 244 -30.40 -15.74 -5.83
N SER A 245 -30.04 -15.12 -4.70
CA SER A 245 -30.48 -15.51 -3.36
C SER A 245 -31.75 -14.78 -2.96
N THR A 246 -32.63 -15.47 -2.21
CA THR A 246 -33.77 -14.83 -1.54
C THR A 246 -33.29 -14.28 -0.21
N ILE A 247 -33.28 -12.96 -0.07
CA ILE A 247 -32.81 -12.27 1.12
C ILE A 247 -34.01 -11.69 1.86
N GLU A 248 -34.24 -12.15 3.09
CA GLU A 248 -35.28 -11.61 3.99
C GLU A 248 -34.60 -10.80 5.09
N GLN A 249 -34.90 -9.51 5.14
CA GLN A 249 -34.39 -8.59 6.15
C GLN A 249 -35.44 -8.35 7.23
N LYS A 250 -35.03 -8.53 8.49
CA LYS A 250 -35.87 -8.17 9.65
C LYS A 250 -35.65 -6.71 10.00
N GLU A 251 -36.41 -5.83 9.39
CA GLU A 251 -36.27 -4.37 9.53
C GLU A 251 -36.24 -3.89 10.99
N ASP A 252 -37.05 -4.48 11.86
CA ASP A 252 -37.09 -4.09 13.27
C ASP A 252 -35.76 -4.37 13.98
N VAL A 253 -35.10 -5.46 13.64
CA VAL A 253 -33.78 -5.79 14.17
C VAL A 253 -32.72 -4.81 13.65
N VAL A 254 -32.73 -4.54 12.34
CA VAL A 254 -31.81 -3.59 11.73
C VAL A 254 -31.98 -2.18 12.31
N LYS A 255 -33.22 -1.72 12.50
CA LYS A 255 -33.49 -0.41 13.08
C LYS A 255 -33.07 -0.30 14.55
N SER A 256 -33.16 -1.40 15.31
CA SER A 256 -32.80 -1.44 16.74
C SER A 256 -31.27 -1.57 16.99
N ALA A 257 -30.48 -1.94 15.99
CA ALA A 257 -29.04 -2.06 16.12
C ALA A 257 -28.41 -0.71 16.51
N LYS A 258 -27.54 -0.72 17.53
CA LYS A 258 -26.78 0.44 18.01
C LYS A 258 -25.31 0.23 17.65
N PHE A 259 -24.68 1.27 17.12
CA PHE A 259 -23.26 1.31 16.81
C PHE A 259 -22.58 2.39 17.64
#